data_396ab33185dfceef5cc3df861e741e66
#
_entry.id   396ab33185dfceef5cc3df861e741e66
#
_cell.length_a   1.000
_cell.length_b   1.000
_cell.length_c   1.000
_cell.angle_alpha   90.00
_cell.angle_beta   90.00
_cell.angle_gamma   90.00
#
_symmetry.space_group_name_H-M   'P 1'
#
loop_
_entity.id
_entity.type
_entity.pdbx_description
1 polymer ?
#
loop_
_entity_poly.entity_id
_entity_poly.type
_entity_poly.pdbx_seq_one_letter_code
_entity_poly.pdbx_strand_id
1 'polypeptide(L)'
;MQEHESFDARDDFEAGPCTAFQVDLSCLLDGELEDQVAARAIGHMEACALCRAFVDDTRAHMRLHKDIHDEARLQARLSMLVGGDWAREAARAAESVDLVHALATIFYQLGKAYVVAAVDPGWREKIFEAVVPIAATQGQGRGFVDGVLRGERQPAARLDWSRARAMFNGRLERIESPLEKGRKLLEEALAVDASHEEASLWLAYLHAHEGKRLVAAEEYRRIFEEAIRPENRGHAMMQLGRLHSSEENWRAAVRCWRWITISGLADADDRFWAARFNLGMVHALAGDRGRSLRYFRLLLDRHPARAAEVAELVARSPKLRAAIDAQPGFPEALLHTCPELFAAPGGA
;
A
#
# COMPACT_ATOMS: atom_id res chain seq x y z
N MET A 1 7.46 46.08 8.89
CA MET A 1 7.99 45.46 10.09
C MET A 1 6.89 44.50 10.53
N GLN A 2 6.86 43.30 9.96
CA GLN A 2 5.93 42.23 10.32
C GLN A 2 6.76 41.16 10.96
N GLU A 3 6.45 40.90 12.20
CA GLU A 3 7.09 39.88 13.04
C GLU A 3 6.74 38.50 12.49
N HIS A 4 7.75 37.76 12.10
CA HIS A 4 7.66 36.32 11.86
C HIS A 4 7.50 35.64 13.22
N GLU A 5 6.28 35.24 13.57
CA GLU A 5 6.05 34.25 14.61
C GLU A 5 6.65 32.93 14.14
N SER A 6 7.79 32.61 14.74
CA SER A 6 8.38 31.27 14.67
C SER A 6 7.45 30.31 15.39
N PHE A 7 6.81 29.43 14.66
CA PHE A 7 6.07 28.29 15.21
C PHE A 7 7.08 27.33 15.83
N ASP A 8 7.35 27.55 17.14
CA ASP A 8 8.21 26.69 17.95
C ASP A 8 7.39 25.44 18.32
N ALA A 9 7.51 24.39 17.50
CA ALA A 9 6.89 23.09 17.70
C ALA A 9 7.63 22.30 18.81
N ARG A 10 7.71 22.90 20.01
CA ARG A 10 7.99 22.21 21.27
C ARG A 10 6.71 22.14 22.10
N ASP A 11 5.67 21.52 21.56
CA ASP A 11 4.73 20.84 22.43
C ASP A 11 5.46 19.59 22.95
N ASP A 12 6.24 19.80 24.01
CA ASP A 12 6.58 18.77 24.98
C ASP A 12 5.24 18.31 25.59
N PHE A 13 4.58 17.40 24.88
CA PHE A 13 3.60 16.54 25.49
C PHE A 13 4.38 15.84 26.60
N GLU A 14 4.25 16.31 27.83
CA GLU A 14 4.69 15.56 29.02
C GLU A 14 4.00 14.21 28.93
N ALA A 15 4.72 13.26 28.34
CA ALA A 15 4.26 11.90 28.19
C ALA A 15 4.11 11.33 29.58
N GLY A 16 2.90 11.38 30.12
CA GLY A 16 2.60 10.74 31.37
C GLY A 16 3.05 9.28 31.36
N PRO A 17 3.31 8.66 32.50
CA PRO A 17 3.86 7.30 32.59
C PRO A 17 3.08 6.28 31.74
N CYS A 18 1.79 6.52 31.49
CA CYS A 18 0.96 5.68 30.63
C CYS A 18 1.28 5.77 29.14
N THR A 19 1.79 6.90 28.64
CA THR A 19 2.03 7.08 27.19
C THR A 19 3.09 6.13 26.65
N ALA A 20 4.17 5.91 27.41
CA ALA A 20 5.20 4.93 27.04
C ALA A 20 4.64 3.50 27.02
N PHE A 21 3.82 3.16 28.04
CA PHE A 21 3.17 1.84 28.11
C PHE A 21 2.10 1.66 27.02
N GLN A 22 1.38 2.69 26.62
CA GLN A 22 0.42 2.61 25.51
C GLN A 22 1.13 2.30 24.18
N VAL A 23 2.33 2.84 23.95
CA VAL A 23 3.15 2.47 22.79
C VAL A 23 3.56 1.00 22.87
N ASP A 24 4.03 0.55 24.04
CA ASP A 24 4.41 -0.85 24.24
C ASP A 24 3.18 -1.77 24.09
N LEU A 25 2.03 -1.40 24.65
CA LEU A 25 0.77 -2.16 24.52
C LEU A 25 0.27 -2.23 23.08
N SER A 26 0.45 -1.18 22.27
CA SER A 26 0.18 -1.24 20.84
C SER A 26 1.09 -2.24 20.16
N CYS A 27 2.40 -2.23 20.46
CA CYS A 27 3.35 -3.20 19.91
C CYS A 27 3.08 -4.63 20.41
N LEU A 28 2.53 -4.78 21.63
CA LEU A 28 2.10 -6.08 22.16
C LEU A 28 0.93 -6.67 21.36
N LEU A 29 -0.04 -5.85 20.98
CA LEU A 29 -1.19 -6.29 20.17
C LEU A 29 -0.75 -6.76 18.78
N ASP A 30 0.35 -6.23 18.28
CA ASP A 30 0.95 -6.60 17.00
C ASP A 30 1.94 -7.78 17.09
N GLY A 31 2.21 -8.29 18.31
CA GLY A 31 3.18 -9.36 18.53
C GLY A 31 4.64 -8.94 18.28
N GLU A 32 4.94 -7.63 18.35
CA GLU A 32 6.27 -7.07 18.04
C GLU A 32 7.13 -6.75 19.27
N LEU A 33 6.71 -7.17 20.47
CA LEU A 33 7.45 -6.90 21.72
C LEU A 33 8.34 -8.07 22.13
N GLU A 34 9.52 -7.73 22.66
CA GLU A 34 10.35 -8.69 23.41
C GLU A 34 9.66 -9.11 24.71
N ASP A 35 9.84 -10.36 25.12
CA ASP A 35 9.15 -10.95 26.28
C ASP A 35 9.26 -10.13 27.56
N GLN A 36 10.42 -9.52 27.85
CA GLN A 36 10.63 -8.70 29.05
C GLN A 36 9.87 -7.39 28.98
N VAL A 37 9.80 -6.76 27.82
CA VAL A 37 9.04 -5.51 27.61
C VAL A 37 7.55 -5.80 27.64
N ALA A 38 7.13 -6.90 27.00
CA ALA A 38 5.76 -7.39 27.03
C ALA A 38 5.28 -7.66 28.48
N ALA A 39 6.09 -8.35 29.29
CA ALA A 39 5.75 -8.61 30.69
C ALA A 39 5.56 -7.33 31.52
N ARG A 40 6.41 -6.31 31.30
CA ARG A 40 6.28 -5.00 32.00
C ARG A 40 5.02 -4.26 31.53
N ALA A 41 4.72 -4.26 30.23
CA ALA A 41 3.54 -3.61 29.66
C ALA A 41 2.25 -4.28 30.17
N ILE A 42 2.21 -5.62 30.22
CA ILE A 42 1.10 -6.40 30.79
C ILE A 42 0.93 -6.09 32.28
N GLY A 43 2.01 -6.11 33.07
CA GLY A 43 1.96 -5.80 34.50
C GLY A 43 1.45 -4.38 34.76
N HIS A 44 1.84 -3.40 33.96
CA HIS A 44 1.29 -2.06 34.06
C HIS A 44 -0.20 -2.02 33.67
N MET A 45 -0.61 -2.70 32.61
CA MET A 45 -2.01 -2.79 32.19
C MET A 45 -2.90 -3.43 33.27
N GLU A 46 -2.42 -4.44 33.96
CA GLU A 46 -3.15 -5.08 35.08
C GLU A 46 -3.40 -4.12 36.25
N ALA A 47 -2.44 -3.22 36.52
CA ALA A 47 -2.51 -2.24 37.59
C ALA A 47 -3.17 -0.90 37.18
N CYS A 48 -3.23 -0.58 35.87
CA CYS A 48 -3.68 0.72 35.37
C CYS A 48 -4.97 0.62 34.57
N ALA A 49 -6.05 1.21 35.09
CA ALA A 49 -7.35 1.21 34.42
C ALA A 49 -7.36 1.94 33.08
N LEU A 50 -6.56 3.01 32.92
CA LEU A 50 -6.44 3.78 31.68
C LEU A 50 -5.78 2.94 30.57
N CYS A 51 -4.70 2.22 30.89
CA CYS A 51 -4.03 1.36 29.90
C CYS A 51 -4.86 0.13 29.57
N ARG A 52 -5.67 -0.38 30.49
CA ARG A 52 -6.64 -1.44 30.23
C ARG A 52 -7.72 -0.97 29.26
N ALA A 53 -8.34 0.19 29.53
CA ALA A 53 -9.32 0.80 28.64
C ALA A 53 -8.73 1.05 27.25
N PHE A 54 -7.51 1.54 27.15
CA PHE A 54 -6.80 1.75 25.88
C PHE A 54 -6.68 0.45 25.07
N VAL A 55 -6.29 -0.65 25.70
CA VAL A 55 -6.18 -1.96 25.03
C VAL A 55 -7.56 -2.47 24.60
N ASP A 56 -8.58 -2.33 25.44
CA ASP A 56 -9.93 -2.76 25.13
C ASP A 56 -10.54 -1.94 23.98
N ASP A 57 -10.34 -0.63 23.97
CA ASP A 57 -10.75 0.25 22.88
C ASP A 57 -10.01 -0.08 21.58
N THR A 58 -8.70 -0.29 21.64
CA THR A 58 -7.91 -0.66 20.47
C THR A 58 -8.38 -1.99 19.88
N ARG A 59 -8.64 -3.00 20.73
CA ARG A 59 -9.21 -4.29 20.30
C ARG A 59 -10.61 -4.16 19.73
N ALA A 60 -11.43 -3.26 20.28
CA ALA A 60 -12.77 -2.98 19.77
C ALA A 60 -12.72 -2.33 18.39
N HIS A 61 -11.81 -1.36 18.19
CA HIS A 61 -11.56 -0.74 16.89
C HIS A 61 -11.05 -1.74 15.85
N MET A 62 -10.10 -2.61 16.22
CA MET A 62 -9.63 -3.68 15.34
C MET A 62 -10.76 -4.64 14.91
N ARG A 63 -11.65 -5.02 15.86
CA ARG A 63 -12.82 -5.87 15.55
C ARG A 63 -13.83 -5.14 14.67
N LEU A 64 -14.15 -3.89 14.98
CA LEU A 64 -15.06 -3.06 14.19
C LEU A 64 -14.54 -2.88 12.77
N HIS A 65 -13.25 -2.60 12.62
CA HIS A 65 -12.59 -2.49 11.31
C HIS A 65 -12.70 -3.80 10.51
N LYS A 66 -12.50 -4.93 11.17
CA LYS A 66 -12.65 -6.26 10.56
C LYS A 66 -14.10 -6.58 10.16
N ASP A 67 -15.09 -6.16 10.98
CA ASP A 67 -16.51 -6.37 10.71
C ASP A 67 -17.04 -5.46 9.59
N ILE A 68 -16.51 -4.23 9.48
CA ILE A 68 -16.87 -3.29 8.39
C ILE A 68 -16.33 -3.77 7.03
N HIS A 69 -15.21 -4.46 7.02
CA HIS A 69 -14.62 -5.01 5.80
C HIS A 69 -15.14 -6.42 5.41
N ASP A 70 -15.96 -7.02 6.23
CA ASP A 70 -16.69 -8.26 5.89
C ASP A 70 -18.01 -7.88 5.21
N GLU A 71 -17.97 -7.85 3.88
CA GLU A 71 -19.12 -7.49 3.03
C GLU A 71 -20.38 -8.31 3.33
N ALA A 72 -20.22 -9.60 3.62
CA ALA A 72 -21.34 -10.49 3.95
C ALA A 72 -22.00 -10.12 5.30
N ARG A 73 -21.20 -9.73 6.30
CA ARG A 73 -21.70 -9.27 7.60
C ARG A 73 -22.36 -7.89 7.50
N LEU A 74 -21.74 -6.99 6.72
CA LEU A 74 -22.29 -5.66 6.48
C LEU A 74 -23.66 -5.77 5.77
N GLN A 75 -23.75 -6.57 4.71
CA GLN A 75 -25.01 -6.83 4.01
C GLN A 75 -26.08 -7.47 4.91
N ALA A 76 -25.70 -8.45 5.73
CA ALA A 76 -26.62 -9.07 6.69
C ALA A 76 -27.17 -8.06 7.72
N ARG A 77 -26.32 -7.15 8.24
CA ARG A 77 -26.75 -6.09 9.16
C ARG A 77 -27.64 -5.04 8.48
N LEU A 78 -27.28 -4.62 7.28
CA LEU A 78 -28.09 -3.67 6.49
C LEU A 78 -29.44 -4.27 6.13
N SER A 79 -29.52 -5.54 5.74
CA SER A 79 -30.78 -6.24 5.43
C SER A 79 -31.70 -6.36 6.64
N MET A 80 -31.16 -6.48 7.86
CA MET A 80 -31.95 -6.46 9.09
C MET A 80 -32.53 -5.08 9.43
N LEU A 81 -31.86 -4.00 9.03
CA LEU A 81 -32.23 -2.63 9.40
C LEU A 81 -33.26 -2.00 8.43
N VAL A 82 -33.30 -2.44 7.17
CA VAL A 82 -33.98 -1.66 6.11
C VAL A 82 -35.21 -2.38 5.49
N GLY A 83 -35.48 -3.67 5.73
CA GLY A 83 -36.70 -4.37 5.26
C GLY A 83 -36.79 -4.60 3.73
N GLY A 84 -37.58 -5.56 3.34
CA GLY A 84 -37.47 -6.38 2.11
C GLY A 84 -37.68 -5.78 0.70
N ASP A 85 -38.03 -4.51 0.43
CA ASP A 85 -38.21 -4.01 -0.94
C ASP A 85 -36.97 -3.28 -1.52
N TRP A 86 -36.17 -2.71 -0.69
CA TRP A 86 -34.93 -2.06 -1.13
C TRP A 86 -33.86 -3.05 -1.66
N ALA A 87 -33.95 -4.33 -1.27
CA ALA A 87 -32.97 -5.33 -1.76
C ALA A 87 -33.07 -5.53 -3.29
N ARG A 88 -34.24 -5.39 -3.88
CA ARG A 88 -34.44 -5.44 -5.34
C ARG A 88 -33.99 -4.16 -6.04
N GLU A 89 -34.14 -3.02 -5.40
CA GLU A 89 -33.74 -1.71 -5.89
C GLU A 89 -32.23 -1.54 -5.76
N ALA A 90 -31.64 -2.01 -4.65
CA ALA A 90 -30.21 -2.08 -4.42
C ALA A 90 -29.52 -3.05 -5.39
N ALA A 91 -30.12 -4.21 -5.70
CA ALA A 91 -29.58 -5.14 -6.70
C ALA A 91 -29.52 -4.51 -8.11
N ARG A 92 -30.55 -3.76 -8.52
CA ARG A 92 -30.54 -3.04 -9.80
C ARG A 92 -29.55 -1.86 -9.81
N ALA A 93 -29.40 -1.18 -8.69
CA ALA A 93 -28.39 -0.12 -8.53
C ALA A 93 -26.98 -0.73 -8.51
N ALA A 94 -26.78 -1.87 -7.86
CA ALA A 94 -25.53 -2.61 -7.85
C ALA A 94 -25.10 -3.05 -9.26
N GLU A 95 -26.03 -3.60 -10.07
CA GLU A 95 -25.71 -3.96 -11.48
C GLU A 95 -25.22 -2.76 -12.30
N SER A 96 -25.77 -1.55 -12.08
CA SER A 96 -25.31 -0.35 -12.77
C SER A 96 -23.97 0.16 -12.25
N VAL A 97 -23.72 0.08 -10.94
CA VAL A 97 -22.45 0.41 -10.30
C VAL A 97 -21.36 -0.56 -10.74
N ASP A 98 -21.65 -1.86 -10.80
CA ASP A 98 -20.73 -2.89 -11.28
C ASP A 98 -20.28 -2.64 -12.74
N LEU A 99 -21.19 -2.17 -13.60
CA LEU A 99 -20.88 -1.84 -14.99
C LEU A 99 -19.97 -0.61 -15.10
N VAL A 100 -20.23 0.44 -14.31
CA VAL A 100 -19.39 1.64 -14.23
C VAL A 100 -17.99 1.26 -13.75
N HIS A 101 -17.93 0.50 -12.65
CA HIS A 101 -16.67 0.04 -12.08
C HIS A 101 -15.89 -0.87 -13.06
N ALA A 102 -16.58 -1.77 -13.76
CA ALA A 102 -15.96 -2.62 -14.78
C ALA A 102 -15.35 -1.80 -15.93
N LEU A 103 -16.03 -0.74 -16.40
CA LEU A 103 -15.49 0.14 -17.43
C LEU A 103 -14.28 0.93 -16.93
N ALA A 104 -14.36 1.51 -15.74
CA ALA A 104 -13.24 2.21 -15.10
C ALA A 104 -12.04 1.28 -14.93
N THR A 105 -12.29 0.03 -14.53
CA THR A 105 -11.24 -0.99 -14.39
C THR A 105 -10.55 -1.31 -15.73
N ILE A 106 -11.28 -1.34 -16.85
CA ILE A 106 -10.70 -1.52 -18.18
C ILE A 106 -9.76 -0.36 -18.52
N PHE A 107 -10.21 0.89 -18.33
CA PHE A 107 -9.36 2.05 -18.56
C PHE A 107 -8.12 2.04 -17.66
N TYR A 108 -8.31 1.68 -16.39
CA TYR A 108 -7.24 1.53 -15.43
C TYR A 108 -6.20 0.49 -15.87
N GLN A 109 -6.62 -0.72 -16.26
CA GLN A 109 -5.70 -1.78 -16.68
C GLN A 109 -4.90 -1.39 -17.92
N LEU A 110 -5.55 -0.77 -18.91
CA LEU A 110 -4.86 -0.25 -20.10
C LEU A 110 -3.90 0.90 -19.72
N GLY A 111 -4.35 1.83 -18.89
CA GLY A 111 -3.53 2.95 -18.43
C GLY A 111 -2.29 2.47 -17.69
N LYS A 112 -2.47 1.55 -16.73
CA LYS A 112 -1.38 0.89 -16.01
C LYS A 112 -0.39 0.19 -16.96
N ALA A 113 -0.88 -0.56 -17.94
CA ALA A 113 -0.02 -1.25 -18.90
C ALA A 113 0.88 -0.27 -19.68
N TYR A 114 0.33 0.86 -20.14
CA TYR A 114 1.12 1.90 -20.80
C TYR A 114 2.15 2.54 -19.88
N VAL A 115 1.78 2.82 -18.62
CA VAL A 115 2.71 3.41 -17.64
C VAL A 115 3.85 2.46 -17.35
N VAL A 116 3.56 1.18 -17.05
CA VAL A 116 4.59 0.18 -16.74
C VAL A 116 5.51 -0.02 -17.94
N ALA A 117 4.97 -0.12 -19.17
CA ALA A 117 5.77 -0.25 -20.37
C ALA A 117 6.66 0.96 -20.65
N ALA A 118 6.28 2.16 -20.19
CA ALA A 118 7.07 3.37 -20.35
C ALA A 118 8.17 3.50 -19.29
N VAL A 119 7.90 3.06 -18.05
CA VAL A 119 8.77 3.25 -16.88
C VAL A 119 9.74 2.10 -16.68
N ASP A 120 9.35 0.87 -17.03
CA ASP A 120 10.16 -0.34 -16.88
C ASP A 120 10.44 -1.02 -18.25
N PRO A 121 11.61 -0.75 -18.86
CA PRO A 121 12.00 -1.39 -20.11
C PRO A 121 12.11 -2.92 -20.03
N GLY A 122 12.54 -3.46 -18.88
CA GLY A 122 12.67 -4.90 -18.66
C GLY A 122 11.32 -5.63 -18.63
N TRP A 123 10.27 -4.95 -18.17
CA TRP A 123 8.91 -5.45 -18.26
C TRP A 123 8.42 -5.52 -19.70
N ARG A 124 8.79 -4.53 -20.50
CA ARG A 124 8.50 -4.48 -21.94
C ARG A 124 9.10 -5.67 -22.69
N GLU A 125 10.36 -6.01 -22.41
CA GLU A 125 11.02 -7.18 -22.97
C GLU A 125 10.31 -8.47 -22.59
N LYS A 126 9.97 -8.66 -21.32
CA LYS A 126 9.24 -9.85 -20.83
C LYS A 126 7.88 -10.06 -21.49
N ILE A 127 7.15 -8.99 -21.83
CA ILE A 127 5.87 -9.10 -22.53
C ILE A 127 6.06 -9.60 -23.97
N PHE A 128 7.12 -9.15 -24.64
CA PHE A 128 7.38 -9.59 -26.03
C PHE A 128 8.02 -10.97 -26.10
N GLU A 129 8.70 -11.41 -25.04
CA GLU A 129 9.26 -12.77 -24.95
C GLU A 129 8.21 -13.81 -24.53
N ALA A 130 7.21 -13.42 -23.77
CA ALA A 130 6.10 -14.29 -23.41
C ALA A 130 5.22 -14.53 -24.66
N VAL A 131 5.46 -15.61 -25.35
CA VAL A 131 4.53 -16.14 -26.37
C VAL A 131 3.23 -16.53 -25.65
N VAL A 132 2.29 -15.60 -25.57
CA VAL A 132 0.93 -15.92 -25.13
C VAL A 132 0.31 -16.75 -26.27
N PRO A 133 -0.05 -18.02 -26.04
CA PRO A 133 -0.67 -18.83 -27.09
C PRO A 133 -1.97 -18.14 -27.52
N ILE A 134 -2.04 -17.70 -28.77
CA ILE A 134 -3.22 -17.05 -29.38
C ILE A 134 -4.49 -17.92 -29.19
N ALA A 135 -4.31 -19.24 -29.11
CA ALA A 135 -5.38 -20.21 -28.86
C ALA A 135 -6.05 -20.04 -27.46
N ALA A 136 -5.33 -19.56 -26.44
CA ALA A 136 -5.89 -19.33 -25.10
C ALA A 136 -6.79 -18.08 -25.05
N THR A 137 -6.58 -17.11 -25.94
CA THR A 137 -7.39 -15.90 -26.04
C THR A 137 -8.62 -16.08 -26.94
N GLN A 138 -8.62 -17.04 -27.87
CA GLN A 138 -9.76 -17.28 -28.75
C GLN A 138 -10.94 -18.04 -28.11
N GLY A 139 -10.71 -18.78 -27.04
CA GLY A 139 -11.75 -19.57 -26.37
C GLY A 139 -12.61 -18.77 -25.36
N GLN A 140 -12.15 -17.62 -24.89
CA GLN A 140 -12.85 -16.75 -23.92
C GLN A 140 -13.29 -15.41 -24.50
N GLY A 141 -13.05 -15.17 -25.75
CA GLY A 141 -13.04 -13.86 -26.36
C GLY A 141 -14.30 -13.44 -27.09
N ARG A 142 -15.45 -13.46 -26.46
CA ARG A 142 -16.45 -12.42 -26.68
C ARG A 142 -16.59 -11.67 -25.36
N GLY A 143 -15.54 -10.97 -25.00
CA GLY A 143 -15.51 -10.18 -23.79
C GLY A 143 -16.61 -9.12 -23.81
N PHE A 144 -17.04 -8.71 -22.64
CA PHE A 144 -17.97 -7.61 -22.42
C PHE A 144 -17.65 -6.36 -23.26
N VAL A 145 -16.37 -6.01 -23.38
CA VAL A 145 -15.87 -4.87 -24.18
C VAL A 145 -16.19 -5.03 -25.67
N ASP A 146 -15.95 -6.21 -26.21
CA ASP A 146 -16.23 -6.51 -27.63
C ASP A 146 -17.74 -6.48 -27.93
N GLY A 147 -18.57 -6.96 -26.99
CA GLY A 147 -20.02 -6.88 -27.11
C GLY A 147 -20.54 -5.45 -27.05
N VAL A 148 -19.97 -4.63 -26.18
CA VAL A 148 -20.32 -3.21 -26.04
C VAL A 148 -19.85 -2.40 -27.25
N LEU A 149 -18.60 -2.59 -27.71
CA LEU A 149 -18.07 -1.90 -28.87
C LEU A 149 -18.83 -2.24 -30.17
N ARG A 150 -19.40 -3.44 -30.28
CA ARG A 150 -20.22 -3.85 -31.42
C ARG A 150 -21.70 -3.43 -31.30
N GLY A 151 -22.11 -2.84 -30.18
CA GLY A 151 -23.49 -2.46 -29.93
C GLY A 151 -24.44 -3.63 -29.66
N GLU A 152 -23.90 -4.84 -29.40
CA GLU A 152 -24.68 -6.04 -29.13
C GLU A 152 -25.31 -6.07 -27.72
N ARG A 153 -24.80 -5.24 -26.80
CA ARG A 153 -25.36 -5.03 -25.46
C ARG A 153 -25.65 -3.55 -25.25
N GLN A 154 -26.92 -3.24 -25.04
CA GLN A 154 -27.31 -1.91 -24.57
C GLN A 154 -27.05 -1.87 -23.07
N PRO A 155 -26.17 -1.02 -22.57
CA PRO A 155 -25.99 -0.84 -21.13
C PRO A 155 -27.21 -0.11 -20.56
N ALA A 156 -27.65 -0.54 -19.40
CA ALA A 156 -28.64 0.17 -18.62
C ALA A 156 -28.19 1.62 -18.41
N ALA A 157 -29.09 2.50 -18.71
CA ALA A 157 -29.05 3.95 -18.69
C ALA A 157 -27.90 4.65 -17.94
N ARG A 158 -27.19 5.53 -18.66
CA ARG A 158 -26.31 6.63 -18.20
C ARG A 158 -24.79 6.43 -18.23
N LEU A 159 -24.28 5.34 -18.73
CA LEU A 159 -22.83 5.31 -19.06
C LEU A 159 -22.60 6.16 -20.32
N ASP A 160 -21.66 7.09 -20.25
CA ASP A 160 -21.26 7.86 -21.45
C ASP A 160 -20.36 7.00 -22.36
N TRP A 161 -21.01 6.03 -22.99
CA TRP A 161 -20.37 5.11 -23.94
C TRP A 161 -19.82 5.85 -25.17
N SER A 162 -20.33 7.05 -25.45
CA SER A 162 -19.82 7.91 -26.51
C SER A 162 -18.39 8.36 -26.21
N ARG A 163 -18.09 8.63 -24.94
CA ARG A 163 -16.76 9.00 -24.48
C ARG A 163 -15.78 7.83 -24.53
N ALA A 164 -16.20 6.65 -24.05
CA ALA A 164 -15.39 5.41 -24.16
C ALA A 164 -15.08 5.08 -25.61
N ARG A 165 -16.08 5.15 -26.49
CA ARG A 165 -15.94 4.97 -27.94
C ARG A 165 -15.00 5.99 -28.57
N ALA A 166 -15.08 7.26 -28.16
CA ALA A 166 -14.21 8.32 -28.68
C ALA A 166 -12.73 8.10 -28.29
N MET A 167 -12.46 7.53 -27.11
CA MET A 167 -11.10 7.16 -26.70
C MET A 167 -10.52 6.04 -27.58
N PHE A 168 -11.32 5.02 -27.91
CA PHE A 168 -10.89 3.90 -28.76
C PHE A 168 -10.91 4.25 -30.26
N ASN A 169 -11.64 5.31 -30.68
CA ASN A 169 -11.73 5.73 -32.08
C ASN A 169 -10.61 6.72 -32.47
N GLY A 170 -9.36 6.39 -32.22
CA GLY A 170 -8.19 7.10 -32.76
C GLY A 170 -7.66 8.27 -31.92
N ARG A 171 -8.26 8.63 -30.77
CA ARG A 171 -7.69 9.66 -29.88
C ARG A 171 -6.41 9.21 -29.20
N LEU A 172 -6.34 7.95 -28.73
CA LEU A 172 -5.12 7.39 -28.13
C LEU A 172 -4.01 7.24 -29.15
N GLU A 173 -4.34 6.99 -30.41
CA GLU A 173 -3.36 6.84 -31.50
C GLU A 173 -2.60 8.14 -31.78
N ARG A 174 -3.23 9.29 -31.52
CA ARG A 174 -2.62 10.63 -31.73
C ARG A 174 -1.66 11.01 -30.59
N ILE A 175 -1.68 10.31 -29.47
CA ILE A 175 -0.76 10.57 -28.37
C ILE A 175 0.49 9.73 -28.64
N GLU A 176 1.63 10.35 -28.86
CA GLU A 176 2.88 9.64 -29.18
C GLU A 176 3.50 8.98 -27.93
N SER A 177 3.48 9.68 -26.80
CA SER A 177 4.09 9.21 -25.56
C SER A 177 3.25 8.10 -24.89
N PRO A 178 3.83 6.90 -24.66
CA PRO A 178 3.15 5.85 -23.92
C PRO A 178 2.75 6.29 -22.49
N LEU A 179 3.58 7.09 -21.84
CA LEU A 179 3.31 7.60 -20.48
C LEU A 179 2.08 8.50 -20.49
N GLU A 180 1.95 9.38 -21.49
CA GLU A 180 0.80 10.26 -21.63
C GLU A 180 -0.48 9.50 -22.02
N LYS A 181 -0.36 8.43 -22.84
CA LYS A 181 -1.47 7.49 -23.08
C LYS A 181 -1.96 6.87 -21.77
N GLY A 182 -1.02 6.39 -20.98
CA GLY A 182 -1.30 5.81 -19.66
C GLY A 182 -2.01 6.79 -18.75
N ARG A 183 -1.48 8.02 -18.64
CA ARG A 183 -2.11 9.10 -17.86
C ARG A 183 -3.55 9.34 -18.29
N LYS A 184 -3.77 9.53 -19.59
CA LYS A 184 -5.09 9.84 -20.13
C LYS A 184 -6.12 8.75 -19.83
N LEU A 185 -5.71 7.50 -19.93
CA LEU A 185 -6.56 6.36 -19.60
C LEU A 185 -6.88 6.29 -18.09
N LEU A 186 -5.92 6.59 -17.22
CA LEU A 186 -6.14 6.65 -15.77
C LEU A 186 -7.10 7.81 -15.41
N GLU A 187 -6.94 8.98 -16.03
CA GLU A 187 -7.87 10.10 -15.89
C GLU A 187 -9.29 9.75 -16.35
N GLU A 188 -9.42 9.02 -17.46
CA GLU A 188 -10.74 8.55 -17.92
C GLU A 188 -11.33 7.49 -17.00
N ALA A 189 -10.50 6.61 -16.41
CA ALA A 189 -10.98 5.69 -15.37
C ALA A 189 -11.63 6.45 -14.22
N LEU A 190 -10.98 7.50 -13.72
CA LEU A 190 -11.51 8.35 -12.63
C LEU A 190 -12.68 9.25 -13.09
N ALA A 191 -12.75 9.61 -14.35
CA ALA A 191 -13.90 10.35 -14.89
C ALA A 191 -15.15 9.47 -14.99
N VAL A 192 -14.97 8.15 -15.17
CA VAL A 192 -16.05 7.14 -15.18
C VAL A 192 -16.43 6.75 -13.75
N ASP A 193 -15.44 6.45 -12.93
CA ASP A 193 -15.61 6.08 -11.52
C ASP A 193 -14.59 6.84 -10.66
N ALA A 194 -15.05 7.93 -10.03
CA ALA A 194 -14.19 8.77 -9.19
C ALA A 194 -13.68 8.04 -7.94
N SER A 195 -14.30 6.92 -7.57
CA SER A 195 -13.92 6.09 -6.42
C SER A 195 -12.90 4.99 -6.78
N HIS A 196 -12.42 4.91 -8.02
CA HIS A 196 -11.48 3.88 -8.45
C HIS A 196 -10.08 4.09 -7.84
N GLU A 197 -9.86 3.47 -6.69
CA GLU A 197 -8.68 3.68 -5.84
C GLU A 197 -7.35 3.37 -6.55
N GLU A 198 -7.30 2.27 -7.32
CA GLU A 198 -6.09 1.86 -8.02
C GLU A 198 -5.71 2.85 -9.13
N ALA A 199 -6.68 3.45 -9.81
CA ALA A 199 -6.40 4.49 -10.81
C ALA A 199 -5.81 5.74 -10.14
N SER A 200 -6.34 6.13 -8.97
CA SER A 200 -5.81 7.22 -8.16
C SER A 200 -4.36 6.95 -7.71
N LEU A 201 -4.06 5.71 -7.25
CA LEU A 201 -2.71 5.31 -6.87
C LEU A 201 -1.72 5.43 -8.02
N TRP A 202 -2.10 5.04 -9.24
CA TRP A 202 -1.24 5.14 -10.40
C TRP A 202 -1.04 6.56 -10.90
N LEU A 203 -2.03 7.44 -10.77
CA LEU A 203 -1.84 8.88 -11.06
C LEU A 203 -0.90 9.53 -10.05
N ALA A 204 -1.05 9.22 -8.76
CA ALA A 204 -0.11 9.67 -7.72
C ALA A 204 1.31 9.17 -8.00
N TYR A 205 1.46 7.92 -8.45
CA TYR A 205 2.75 7.36 -8.88
C TYR A 205 3.34 8.14 -10.06
N LEU A 206 2.53 8.48 -11.07
CA LEU A 206 2.97 9.29 -12.20
C LEU A 206 3.43 10.68 -11.77
N HIS A 207 2.71 11.36 -10.88
CA HIS A 207 3.14 12.64 -10.34
C HIS A 207 4.46 12.54 -9.58
N ALA A 208 4.67 11.48 -8.81
CA ALA A 208 5.95 11.23 -8.15
C ALA A 208 7.08 11.00 -9.16
N HIS A 209 6.81 10.23 -10.22
CA HIS A 209 7.77 9.93 -11.29
C HIS A 209 8.17 11.19 -12.08
N GLU A 210 7.25 12.12 -12.27
CA GLU A 210 7.49 13.43 -12.91
C GLU A 210 8.16 14.46 -11.99
N GLY A 211 8.49 14.07 -10.77
CA GLY A 211 9.09 14.97 -9.79
C GLY A 211 8.12 15.90 -9.07
N LYS A 212 6.82 15.77 -9.28
CA LYS A 212 5.75 16.53 -8.60
C LYS A 212 5.48 15.94 -7.21
N ARG A 213 6.52 15.92 -6.36
CA ARG A 213 6.50 15.18 -5.08
C ARG A 213 5.43 15.64 -4.11
N LEU A 214 5.19 16.95 -4.01
CA LEU A 214 4.16 17.49 -3.10
C LEU A 214 2.76 17.05 -3.52
N VAL A 215 2.45 17.13 -4.81
CA VAL A 215 1.16 16.67 -5.35
C VAL A 215 0.97 15.19 -5.09
N ALA A 216 1.99 14.38 -5.40
CA ALA A 216 1.95 12.94 -5.15
C ALA A 216 1.76 12.62 -3.65
N ALA A 217 2.43 13.35 -2.76
CA ALA A 217 2.30 13.15 -1.32
C ALA A 217 0.88 13.48 -0.82
N GLU A 218 0.26 14.54 -1.32
CA GLU A 218 -1.12 14.90 -0.99
C GLU A 218 -2.11 13.86 -1.50
N GLU A 219 -1.92 13.37 -2.74
CA GLU A 219 -2.75 12.31 -3.32
C GLU A 219 -2.63 11.00 -2.54
N TYR A 220 -1.41 10.58 -2.18
CA TYR A 220 -1.22 9.38 -1.35
C TYR A 220 -1.84 9.51 0.04
N ARG A 221 -1.80 10.70 0.67
CA ARG A 221 -2.49 10.94 1.95
C ARG A 221 -3.99 10.80 1.79
N ARG A 222 -4.57 11.44 0.77
CA ARG A 222 -5.98 11.33 0.47
C ARG A 222 -6.41 9.88 0.24
N ILE A 223 -5.66 9.12 -0.58
CA ILE A 223 -5.96 7.70 -0.82
C ILE A 223 -5.88 6.91 0.49
N PHE A 224 -4.88 7.18 1.34
CA PHE A 224 -4.78 6.52 2.64
C PHE A 224 -6.01 6.79 3.52
N GLU A 225 -6.54 7.99 3.51
CA GLU A 225 -7.70 8.39 4.31
C GLU A 225 -9.02 7.83 3.75
N GLU A 226 -9.19 7.88 2.44
CA GLU A 226 -10.46 7.61 1.76
C GLU A 226 -10.62 6.17 1.25
N ALA A 227 -9.53 5.47 0.94
CA ALA A 227 -9.62 4.14 0.34
C ALA A 227 -10.31 3.14 1.25
N ILE A 228 -11.19 2.34 0.67
CA ILE A 228 -11.92 1.28 1.37
C ILE A 228 -11.01 0.04 1.52
N ARG A 229 -10.22 -0.26 0.47
CA ARG A 229 -9.37 -1.45 0.45
C ARG A 229 -8.11 -1.25 1.28
N PRO A 230 -7.84 -2.11 2.29
CA PRO A 230 -6.64 -2.01 3.13
C PRO A 230 -5.34 -2.07 2.32
N GLU A 231 -5.33 -2.85 1.23
CA GLU A 231 -4.18 -3.00 0.35
C GLU A 231 -3.84 -1.68 -0.34
N ASN A 232 -4.85 -0.92 -0.76
CA ASN A 232 -4.65 0.37 -1.41
C ASN A 232 -4.15 1.43 -0.42
N ARG A 233 -4.63 1.40 0.83
CA ARG A 233 -4.03 2.18 1.94
C ARG A 233 -2.57 1.79 2.16
N GLY A 234 -2.27 0.49 2.16
CA GLY A 234 -0.90 -0.04 2.27
C GLY A 234 0.00 0.45 1.15
N HIS A 235 -0.47 0.41 -0.10
CA HIS A 235 0.28 0.94 -1.24
C HIS A 235 0.51 2.45 -1.13
N ALA A 236 -0.49 3.22 -0.73
CA ALA A 236 -0.33 4.66 -0.51
C ALA A 236 0.71 4.96 0.57
N MET A 237 0.67 4.26 1.71
CA MET A 237 1.65 4.40 2.79
C MET A 237 3.05 3.93 2.38
N MET A 238 3.17 2.87 1.57
CA MET A 238 4.46 2.43 1.04
C MET A 238 5.11 3.53 0.20
N GLN A 239 4.37 4.14 -0.72
CA GLN A 239 4.88 5.19 -1.60
C GLN A 239 5.14 6.50 -0.85
N LEU A 240 4.24 6.88 0.07
CA LEU A 240 4.43 8.06 0.93
C LEU A 240 5.70 7.92 1.78
N GLY A 241 5.94 6.73 2.35
CA GLY A 241 7.18 6.43 3.06
C GLY A 241 8.43 6.58 2.18
N ARG A 242 8.35 6.15 0.91
CA ARG A 242 9.46 6.33 -0.06
C ARG A 242 9.71 7.80 -0.38
N LEU A 243 8.66 8.60 -0.57
CA LEU A 243 8.80 10.05 -0.77
C LEU A 243 9.49 10.71 0.43
N HIS A 244 9.02 10.45 1.65
CA HIS A 244 9.65 10.96 2.86
C HIS A 244 11.10 10.50 3.02
N SER A 245 11.40 9.25 2.69
CA SER A 245 12.77 8.71 2.73
C SER A 245 13.68 9.41 1.72
N SER A 246 13.18 9.75 0.52
CA SER A 246 13.96 10.48 -0.48
C SER A 246 14.29 11.92 -0.07
N GLU A 247 13.53 12.49 0.86
CA GLU A 247 13.72 13.81 1.46
C GLU A 247 14.46 13.73 2.82
N GLU A 248 14.94 12.55 3.17
CA GLU A 248 15.62 12.26 4.45
C GLU A 248 14.72 12.53 5.69
N ASN A 249 13.41 12.63 5.49
CA ASN A 249 12.44 12.73 6.59
C ASN A 249 12.16 11.33 7.17
N TRP A 250 13.18 10.80 7.88
CA TRP A 250 13.16 9.44 8.42
C TRP A 250 12.00 9.18 9.38
N ARG A 251 11.65 10.18 10.20
CA ARG A 251 10.54 10.03 11.17
C ARG A 251 9.20 9.81 10.46
N ALA A 252 8.94 10.56 9.40
CA ALA A 252 7.72 10.40 8.63
C ALA A 252 7.72 9.09 7.83
N ALA A 253 8.86 8.71 7.22
CA ALA A 253 9.01 7.44 6.53
C ALA A 253 8.75 6.25 7.45
N VAL A 254 9.33 6.25 8.66
CA VAL A 254 9.09 5.21 9.68
C VAL A 254 7.61 5.11 10.04
N ARG A 255 6.92 6.24 10.26
CA ARG A 255 5.47 6.20 10.57
C ARG A 255 4.66 5.53 9.46
N CYS A 256 4.97 5.84 8.19
CA CYS A 256 4.27 5.24 7.06
C CYS A 256 4.47 3.72 7.00
N TRP A 257 5.71 3.25 7.03
CA TRP A 257 6.00 1.82 6.92
C TRP A 257 5.61 1.03 8.17
N ARG A 258 5.72 1.66 9.36
CA ARG A 258 5.25 1.07 10.62
C ARG A 258 3.73 0.86 10.60
N TRP A 259 2.96 1.78 10.02
CA TRP A 259 1.53 1.58 9.87
C TRP A 259 1.22 0.28 9.10
N ILE A 260 1.97 -0.04 8.04
CA ILE A 260 1.79 -1.26 7.25
C ILE A 260 2.05 -2.52 8.09
N THR A 261 3.05 -2.47 8.96
CA THR A 261 3.34 -3.62 9.85
C THR A 261 2.30 -3.75 10.97
N ILE A 262 1.86 -2.64 11.54
CA ILE A 262 0.87 -2.61 12.64
C ILE A 262 -0.53 -3.02 12.13
N SER A 263 -0.90 -2.63 10.92
CA SER A 263 -2.19 -3.03 10.32
C SER A 263 -2.26 -4.54 9.97
N GLY A 264 -1.16 -5.27 10.10
CA GLY A 264 -1.07 -6.69 9.72
C GLY A 264 -0.92 -6.94 8.23
N LEU A 265 -0.93 -5.89 7.39
CA LEU A 265 -0.79 -6.04 5.93
C LEU A 265 0.52 -6.69 5.52
N ALA A 266 1.62 -6.40 6.25
CA ALA A 266 2.91 -7.00 5.95
C ALA A 266 2.96 -8.52 6.22
N ASP A 267 2.02 -9.08 6.98
CA ASP A 267 1.88 -10.51 7.21
C ASP A 267 0.80 -11.14 6.32
N ALA A 268 -0.24 -10.40 6.03
CA ALA A 268 -1.38 -10.88 5.24
C ALA A 268 -1.11 -10.90 3.74
N ASP A 269 -0.25 -10.01 3.25
CA ASP A 269 0.02 -9.82 1.82
C ASP A 269 1.52 -9.69 1.56
N ASP A 270 2.09 -10.68 0.88
CA ASP A 270 3.52 -10.73 0.55
C ASP A 270 4.03 -9.51 -0.26
N ARG A 271 3.14 -8.73 -0.87
CA ARG A 271 3.52 -7.47 -1.55
C ARG A 271 4.08 -6.41 -0.61
N PHE A 272 3.78 -6.50 0.70
CA PHE A 272 4.18 -5.50 1.71
C PHE A 272 5.38 -5.91 2.57
N TRP A 273 6.05 -7.05 2.29
CA TRP A 273 7.25 -7.47 3.01
C TRP A 273 8.33 -6.37 3.07
N ALA A 274 8.44 -5.58 2.00
CA ALA A 274 9.42 -4.49 1.89
C ALA A 274 9.22 -3.37 2.94
N ALA A 275 8.06 -3.29 3.61
CA ALA A 275 7.87 -2.35 4.72
C ALA A 275 8.85 -2.65 5.88
N ARG A 276 9.03 -3.94 6.23
CA ARG A 276 9.99 -4.36 7.26
C ARG A 276 11.44 -4.12 6.84
N PHE A 277 11.76 -4.38 5.57
CA PHE A 277 13.08 -4.06 5.02
C PHE A 277 13.39 -2.56 5.13
N ASN A 278 12.45 -1.71 4.73
CA ASN A 278 12.61 -0.26 4.78
C ASN A 278 12.76 0.24 6.23
N LEU A 279 12.03 -0.35 7.19
CA LEU A 279 12.20 -0.04 8.62
C LEU A 279 13.58 -0.44 9.10
N GLY A 280 14.06 -1.65 8.79
CA GLY A 280 15.41 -2.09 9.11
C GLY A 280 16.48 -1.15 8.54
N MET A 281 16.34 -0.78 7.27
CA MET A 281 17.23 0.14 6.59
C MET A 281 17.27 1.53 7.25
N VAL A 282 16.12 2.12 7.52
CA VAL A 282 16.06 3.48 8.11
C VAL A 282 16.63 3.50 9.53
N HIS A 283 16.39 2.46 10.33
CA HIS A 283 16.99 2.36 11.65
C HIS A 283 18.51 2.20 11.58
N ALA A 284 19.04 1.46 10.58
CA ALA A 284 20.48 1.41 10.33
C ALA A 284 21.05 2.79 9.99
N LEU A 285 20.40 3.52 9.08
CA LEU A 285 20.80 4.88 8.67
C LEU A 285 20.72 5.89 9.83
N ALA A 286 19.76 5.70 10.73
CA ALA A 286 19.60 6.51 11.94
C ALA A 286 20.56 6.14 13.09
N GLY A 287 21.42 5.13 12.91
CA GLY A 287 22.33 4.66 13.95
C GLY A 287 21.70 3.76 15.02
N ASP A 288 20.46 3.36 14.85
CA ASP A 288 19.73 2.46 15.77
C ASP A 288 19.92 1.00 15.34
N ARG A 289 21.10 0.45 15.69
CA ARG A 289 21.48 -0.93 15.40
C ARG A 289 20.46 -1.95 15.92
N GLY A 290 19.98 -1.75 17.15
CA GLY A 290 19.11 -2.71 17.81
C GLY A 290 17.78 -2.88 17.06
N ARG A 291 17.11 -1.76 16.72
CA ARG A 291 15.88 -1.82 15.94
C ARG A 291 16.12 -2.30 14.52
N SER A 292 17.22 -1.92 13.89
CA SER A 292 17.58 -2.41 12.55
C SER A 292 17.68 -3.92 12.50
N LEU A 293 18.47 -4.54 13.39
CA LEU A 293 18.62 -6.00 13.50
C LEU A 293 17.29 -6.70 13.75
N ARG A 294 16.46 -6.14 14.63
CA ARG A 294 15.15 -6.69 14.94
C ARG A 294 14.23 -6.72 13.71
N TYR A 295 14.18 -5.65 12.93
CA TYR A 295 13.34 -5.62 11.74
C TYR A 295 13.86 -6.54 10.63
N PHE A 296 15.18 -6.66 10.43
CA PHE A 296 15.74 -7.63 9.50
C PHE A 296 15.47 -9.06 9.94
N ARG A 297 15.63 -9.39 11.23
CA ARG A 297 15.31 -10.72 11.73
C ARG A 297 13.83 -11.05 11.56
N LEU A 298 12.94 -10.15 11.97
CA LEU A 298 11.49 -10.30 11.82
C LEU A 298 11.08 -10.48 10.35
N LEU A 299 11.72 -9.75 9.43
CA LEU A 299 11.51 -9.89 8.00
C LEU A 299 11.83 -11.32 7.54
N LEU A 300 13.02 -11.83 7.89
CA LEU A 300 13.47 -13.17 7.48
C LEU A 300 12.66 -14.29 8.13
N ASP A 301 12.21 -14.10 9.37
CA ASP A 301 11.33 -15.04 10.05
C ASP A 301 9.96 -15.16 9.39
N ARG A 302 9.39 -14.02 8.96
CA ARG A 302 8.06 -13.98 8.33
C ARG A 302 8.08 -14.28 6.83
N HIS A 303 9.18 -13.97 6.15
CA HIS A 303 9.33 -14.13 4.71
C HIS A 303 10.67 -14.80 4.36
N PRO A 304 10.91 -16.06 4.79
CA PRO A 304 12.20 -16.73 4.58
C PRO A 304 12.56 -16.89 3.10
N ALA A 305 11.56 -17.02 2.22
CA ALA A 305 11.77 -17.12 0.78
C ALA A 305 12.37 -15.82 0.17
N ARG A 306 12.32 -14.69 0.89
CA ARG A 306 12.87 -13.41 0.44
C ARG A 306 14.33 -13.18 0.86
N ALA A 307 14.97 -14.13 1.57
CA ALA A 307 16.33 -13.94 2.09
C ALA A 307 17.34 -13.55 1.00
N ALA A 308 17.32 -14.20 -0.14
CA ALA A 308 18.21 -13.88 -1.26
C ALA A 308 17.96 -12.47 -1.83
N GLU A 309 16.69 -12.08 -1.99
CA GLU A 309 16.31 -10.74 -2.47
C GLU A 309 16.72 -9.66 -1.48
N VAL A 310 16.52 -9.90 -0.19
CA VAL A 310 16.95 -8.98 0.89
C VAL A 310 18.47 -8.84 0.91
N ALA A 311 19.22 -9.94 0.80
CA ALA A 311 20.68 -9.93 0.71
C ALA A 311 21.16 -9.08 -0.47
N GLU A 312 20.54 -9.23 -1.64
CA GLU A 312 20.86 -8.46 -2.84
C GLU A 312 20.54 -6.97 -2.64
N LEU A 313 19.42 -6.61 -2.03
CA LEU A 313 19.07 -5.22 -1.72
C LEU A 313 20.06 -4.57 -0.73
N VAL A 314 20.51 -5.31 0.30
CA VAL A 314 21.55 -4.85 1.22
C VAL A 314 22.85 -4.63 0.46
N ALA A 315 23.27 -5.60 -0.37
CA ALA A 315 24.50 -5.52 -1.16
C ALA A 315 24.49 -4.37 -2.18
N ARG A 316 23.34 -4.08 -2.79
CA ARG A 316 23.17 -3.01 -3.78
C ARG A 316 22.99 -1.61 -3.17
N SER A 317 22.78 -1.48 -1.86
CA SER A 317 22.56 -0.19 -1.20
C SER A 317 23.85 0.37 -0.59
N PRO A 318 24.57 1.30 -1.27
CA PRO A 318 25.82 1.85 -0.72
C PRO A 318 25.61 2.60 0.59
N LYS A 319 24.50 3.37 0.70
CA LYS A 319 24.17 4.12 1.92
C LYS A 319 23.93 3.18 3.11
N LEU A 320 23.21 2.08 2.90
CA LEU A 320 22.95 1.10 3.95
C LEU A 320 24.23 0.40 4.41
N ARG A 321 25.07 -0.05 3.45
CA ARG A 321 26.36 -0.67 3.79
C ARG A 321 27.26 0.28 4.57
N ALA A 322 27.42 1.52 4.10
CA ALA A 322 28.20 2.52 4.81
C ALA A 322 27.67 2.77 6.23
N ALA A 323 26.37 2.79 6.44
CA ALA A 323 25.77 2.94 7.76
C ALA A 323 26.01 1.72 8.67
N ILE A 324 26.02 0.51 8.12
CA ILE A 324 26.35 -0.71 8.85
C ILE A 324 27.83 -0.70 9.23
N ASP A 325 28.73 -0.41 8.28
CA ASP A 325 30.17 -0.42 8.50
C ASP A 325 30.65 0.69 9.45
N ALA A 326 29.96 1.82 9.49
CA ALA A 326 30.29 2.95 10.36
C ALA A 326 29.97 2.67 11.85
N GLN A 327 29.18 1.67 12.16
CA GLN A 327 28.79 1.34 13.54
C GLN A 327 29.59 0.14 14.07
N PRO A 328 30.44 0.30 15.10
CA PRO A 328 31.24 -0.79 15.64
C PRO A 328 30.40 -1.99 16.09
N GLY A 329 30.75 -3.17 15.62
CA GLY A 329 30.07 -4.42 15.96
C GLY A 329 28.70 -4.63 15.28
N PHE A 330 28.29 -3.77 14.35
CA PHE A 330 27.06 -3.95 13.61
C PHE A 330 27.20 -5.04 12.54
N PRO A 331 28.26 -5.08 11.71
CA PRO A 331 28.44 -6.16 10.75
C PRO A 331 28.45 -7.55 11.39
N GLU A 332 29.14 -7.71 12.51
CA GLU A 332 29.21 -8.97 13.25
C GLU A 332 27.82 -9.34 13.86
N ALA A 333 27.13 -8.36 14.42
CA ALA A 333 25.80 -8.59 14.96
C ALA A 333 24.80 -8.94 13.86
N LEU A 334 24.89 -8.33 12.67
CA LEU A 334 24.04 -8.64 11.53
C LEU A 334 24.30 -10.06 11.02
N LEU A 335 25.59 -10.45 10.90
CA LEU A 335 25.97 -11.81 10.53
C LEU A 335 25.43 -12.85 11.53
N HIS A 336 25.52 -12.55 12.82
CA HIS A 336 25.02 -13.43 13.86
C HIS A 336 23.48 -13.53 13.88
N THR A 337 22.79 -12.40 13.72
CA THR A 337 21.34 -12.33 13.82
C THR A 337 20.63 -12.77 12.54
N CYS A 338 21.23 -12.52 11.38
CA CYS A 338 20.64 -12.77 10.05
C CYS A 338 21.67 -13.49 9.15
N PRO A 339 22.14 -14.69 9.50
CA PRO A 339 23.17 -15.42 8.73
C PRO A 339 22.72 -15.71 7.28
N GLU A 340 21.42 -15.81 7.05
CA GLU A 340 20.82 -16.07 5.74
C GLU A 340 21.17 -15.01 4.70
N LEU A 341 21.45 -13.76 5.12
CA LEU A 341 21.86 -12.67 4.24
C LEU A 341 23.27 -12.83 3.67
N PHE A 342 24.06 -13.71 4.25
CA PHE A 342 25.46 -13.98 3.89
C PHE A 342 25.67 -15.38 3.32
N ALA A 343 24.63 -16.21 3.25
CA ALA A 343 24.67 -17.51 2.62
C ALA A 343 24.89 -17.35 1.11
N ALA A 344 25.85 -18.08 0.54
CA ALA A 344 26.08 -18.06 -0.89
C ALA A 344 24.81 -18.53 -1.64
N PRO A 345 24.39 -17.86 -2.71
CA PRO A 345 23.26 -18.32 -3.51
C PRO A 345 23.61 -19.69 -4.11
N GLY A 346 22.98 -20.76 -3.62
CA GLY A 346 23.14 -22.10 -4.21
C GLY A 346 23.54 -23.24 -3.28
N GLY A 347 23.50 -23.07 -1.97
CA GLY A 347 23.81 -24.13 -1.01
C GLY A 347 22.56 -24.71 -0.32
N ALA A 348 21.60 -25.26 -1.06
CA ALA A 348 20.53 -26.10 -0.55
C ALA A 348 20.20 -27.19 -1.57
#